data_dc1a2b7f9f0065bc379a697017e1cce9
#
_entry.id   dc1a2b7f9f0065bc379a697017e1cce9
#
_cell.length_a   1.000
_cell.length_b   1.000
_cell.length_c   1.000
_cell.angle_alpha   90.00
_cell.angle_beta   90.00
_cell.angle_gamma   90.00
#
_symmetry.space_group_name_H-M   'P 1'
#
loop_
_entity.id
_entity.type
_entity.pdbx_description
1 polymer ?
#
loop_
_entity_poly.entity_id
_entity_poly.type
_entity_poly.pdbx_seq_one_letter_code
_entity_poly.pdbx_strand_id
1 'polypeptide(L)'
;MKLSGYLTARADANTVMILDDRLELTAASKIIGKDDSGEHPLELADLAPGMLIEAEGQWVDRHRFFPERLTVDLRQNERKIHGSAYLQEEPQDASKIASGEASLLKVDGYWLALDSRTKRAWNVSKASAGMTARDSGAGTLLAGYRVKYSGSPGTDGRLAAEEVELGPPAAADDYKMPHNLDIVRAKDPQTGTEVLEFREGKKLQGRMKLLAERTVQEYVSHLGDSLIPEGAQGTRRPIEFRFFVVEDPEINAASLPDGTLLINTGLLGAIENEAQLAFILSHEMAHVLQVHYRREVEETRGSRVGLTIAGLAASAFIGNAGMFMAQIGIASAVNGHQRELENQADRLALQNVIEHGYDPREAPNFSRIIVNRYGNRTTSKLWSNHDSSLIRGSFLTVQLMREYPDGHWDGAKKNTPSFQAMKDDLGPVKIM
;
A
#
# COMPACT_ATOMS: atom_id res chain seq x y z
N MET A 1 27.09 -7.01 -1.31
CA MET A 1 25.88 -6.17 -1.37
C MET A 1 24.68 -6.99 -0.93
N LYS A 2 23.56 -6.35 -0.56
CA LYS A 2 22.31 -7.05 -0.19
C LYS A 2 21.22 -6.76 -1.22
N LEU A 3 20.36 -7.75 -1.46
CA LEU A 3 19.19 -7.69 -2.31
C LEU A 3 18.04 -8.39 -1.61
N SER A 4 16.86 -7.79 -1.53
CA SER A 4 15.68 -8.41 -0.92
C SER A 4 14.46 -8.27 -1.82
N GLY A 5 13.63 -9.30 -1.87
CA GLY A 5 12.39 -9.31 -2.64
C GLY A 5 11.73 -10.68 -2.66
N TYR A 6 10.55 -10.73 -3.27
CA TYR A 6 9.84 -12.00 -3.46
C TYR A 6 10.30 -12.66 -4.75
N LEU A 7 10.56 -13.95 -4.72
CA LEU A 7 10.83 -14.71 -5.94
C LEU A 7 9.61 -14.68 -6.85
N THR A 8 9.81 -14.20 -8.07
CA THR A 8 8.72 -14.07 -9.06
C THR A 8 8.70 -15.22 -10.07
N ALA A 9 9.85 -15.81 -10.35
CA ALA A 9 9.97 -16.93 -11.28
C ALA A 9 11.24 -17.74 -11.03
N ARG A 10 11.30 -18.93 -11.62
CA ARG A 10 12.51 -19.70 -11.86
C ARG A 10 12.84 -19.65 -13.34
N ALA A 11 13.99 -19.07 -13.70
CA ALA A 11 14.36 -18.89 -15.11
C ALA A 11 14.97 -20.16 -15.72
N ASP A 12 15.79 -20.87 -14.93
CA ASP A 12 16.46 -22.12 -15.36
C ASP A 12 16.89 -22.95 -14.13
N ALA A 13 17.73 -23.97 -14.35
CA ALA A 13 18.17 -24.88 -13.30
C ALA A 13 18.95 -24.19 -12.17
N ASN A 14 19.59 -23.05 -12.43
CA ASN A 14 20.46 -22.36 -11.46
C ASN A 14 20.08 -20.89 -11.23
N THR A 15 18.97 -20.43 -11.83
CA THR A 15 18.60 -19.02 -11.80
C THR A 15 17.18 -18.82 -11.30
N VAL A 16 17.02 -17.98 -10.28
CA VAL A 16 15.73 -17.47 -9.82
C VAL A 16 15.62 -15.98 -10.10
N MET A 17 14.39 -15.45 -10.14
CA MET A 17 14.11 -14.08 -10.53
C MET A 17 13.44 -13.31 -9.41
N ILE A 18 13.81 -12.03 -9.29
CA ILE A 18 13.03 -11.01 -8.58
C ILE A 18 12.74 -9.90 -9.60
N LEU A 19 11.52 -9.85 -10.11
CA LEU A 19 11.18 -9.02 -11.28
C LEU A 19 12.11 -9.30 -12.47
N ASP A 20 12.89 -8.30 -12.89
CA ASP A 20 13.85 -8.41 -14.00
C ASP A 20 15.24 -8.85 -13.54
N ASP A 21 15.49 -8.88 -12.24
CA ASP A 21 16.80 -9.22 -11.70
C ASP A 21 16.97 -10.75 -11.60
N ARG A 22 18.06 -11.23 -12.19
CA ARG A 22 18.46 -12.66 -12.23
C ARG A 22 19.42 -12.94 -11.10
N LEU A 23 19.08 -13.87 -10.22
CA LEU A 23 19.94 -14.37 -9.17
C LEU A 23 20.52 -15.70 -9.67
N GLU A 24 21.77 -15.65 -10.12
CA GLU A 24 22.48 -16.81 -10.68
C GLU A 24 23.26 -17.52 -9.56
N LEU A 25 22.74 -18.67 -9.12
CA LEU A 25 23.33 -19.47 -8.05
C LEU A 25 24.42 -20.39 -8.63
N THR A 26 25.44 -20.59 -7.83
CA THR A 26 26.57 -21.49 -8.14
C THR A 26 26.68 -22.56 -7.09
N ALA A 27 27.52 -23.56 -7.30
CA ALA A 27 27.82 -24.60 -6.28
C ALA A 27 28.40 -24.00 -4.97
N ALA A 28 28.92 -22.77 -5.01
CA ALA A 28 29.43 -22.06 -3.83
C ALA A 28 28.35 -21.24 -3.10
N SER A 29 27.21 -21.01 -3.72
CA SER A 29 26.11 -20.27 -3.11
C SER A 29 25.46 -21.07 -1.99
N LYS A 30 25.31 -20.46 -0.81
CA LYS A 30 24.64 -21.09 0.34
C LYS A 30 23.17 -20.66 0.35
N ILE A 31 22.25 -21.63 0.32
CA ILE A 31 20.82 -21.38 0.43
C ILE A 31 20.38 -21.84 1.82
N ILE A 32 19.70 -20.94 2.56
CA ILE A 32 19.32 -21.14 3.95
C ILE A 32 17.87 -20.73 4.14
N GLY A 33 17.07 -21.64 4.67
CA GLY A 33 15.75 -21.35 5.22
C GLY A 33 15.85 -20.88 6.65
N LYS A 34 15.04 -19.91 7.04
CA LYS A 34 14.96 -19.41 8.41
C LYS A 34 13.53 -19.46 8.89
N ASP A 35 13.28 -20.20 9.97
CA ASP A 35 12.00 -20.29 10.67
C ASP A 35 12.18 -20.06 12.19
N ASP A 36 11.15 -20.36 12.97
CA ASP A 36 11.17 -20.22 14.43
C ASP A 36 12.09 -21.25 15.12
N SER A 37 12.48 -22.34 14.43
CA SER A 37 13.41 -23.35 14.96
C SER A 37 14.88 -23.05 14.64
N GLY A 38 15.13 -22.08 13.74
CA GLY A 38 16.48 -21.62 13.41
C GLY A 38 16.77 -21.57 11.90
N GLU A 39 18.04 -21.76 11.56
CA GLU A 39 18.50 -21.80 10.17
C GLU A 39 18.69 -23.24 9.71
N HIS A 40 18.19 -23.56 8.52
CA HIS A 40 18.29 -24.87 7.88
C HIS A 40 18.86 -24.73 6.47
N PRO A 41 19.71 -25.66 6.02
CA PRO A 41 20.13 -25.67 4.62
C PRO A 41 18.93 -25.99 3.71
N LEU A 42 18.83 -25.27 2.60
CA LEU A 42 17.90 -25.54 1.53
C LEU A 42 18.65 -25.84 0.24
N GLU A 43 17.99 -26.55 -0.66
CA GLU A 43 18.45 -26.74 -2.03
C GLU A 43 17.74 -25.76 -2.98
N LEU A 44 18.31 -25.55 -4.15
CA LEU A 44 17.70 -24.71 -5.16
C LEU A 44 16.29 -25.22 -5.58
N ALA A 45 16.08 -26.54 -5.49
CA ALA A 45 14.79 -27.15 -5.80
C ALA A 45 13.67 -26.72 -4.84
N ASP A 46 14.02 -26.32 -3.61
CA ASP A 46 13.08 -25.87 -2.59
C ASP A 46 12.61 -24.43 -2.82
N LEU A 47 13.30 -23.68 -3.68
CA LEU A 47 12.93 -22.30 -4.00
C LEU A 47 11.73 -22.25 -4.93
N ALA A 48 10.70 -21.51 -4.54
CA ALA A 48 9.47 -21.32 -5.29
C ALA A 48 9.06 -19.84 -5.40
N PRO A 49 8.33 -19.45 -6.46
CA PRO A 49 7.72 -18.13 -6.52
C PRO A 49 6.87 -17.83 -5.28
N GLY A 50 6.92 -16.60 -4.80
CA GLY A 50 6.24 -16.16 -3.59
C GLY A 50 7.10 -16.20 -2.32
N MET A 51 8.25 -16.85 -2.34
CA MET A 51 9.17 -16.84 -1.20
C MET A 51 9.87 -15.49 -1.07
N LEU A 52 9.81 -14.90 0.12
CA LEU A 52 10.62 -13.72 0.45
C LEU A 52 12.05 -14.14 0.73
N ILE A 53 12.98 -13.51 0.03
CA ILE A 53 14.40 -13.79 0.19
C ILE A 53 15.21 -12.54 0.51
N GLU A 54 16.34 -12.76 1.18
CA GLU A 54 17.45 -11.82 1.28
C GLU A 54 18.69 -12.49 0.71
N ALA A 55 19.31 -11.87 -0.30
CA ALA A 55 20.53 -12.34 -0.94
C ALA A 55 21.70 -11.42 -0.63
N GLU A 56 22.82 -11.98 -0.22
CA GLU A 56 24.11 -11.33 -0.04
C GLU A 56 25.07 -11.81 -1.13
N GLY A 57 25.71 -10.86 -1.85
CA GLY A 57 26.57 -11.22 -2.98
C GLY A 57 27.00 -10.00 -3.79
N GLN A 58 27.20 -10.18 -5.09
CA GLN A 58 27.75 -9.18 -5.98
C GLN A 58 26.93 -9.02 -7.27
N TRP A 59 26.76 -7.78 -7.71
CA TRP A 59 26.23 -7.45 -9.03
C TRP A 59 27.32 -7.64 -10.07
N VAL A 60 26.99 -8.37 -11.14
CA VAL A 60 27.85 -8.52 -12.31
C VAL A 60 27.53 -7.46 -13.35
N ASP A 61 26.26 -7.19 -13.51
CA ASP A 61 25.74 -6.12 -14.34
C ASP A 61 24.42 -5.57 -13.74
N ARG A 62 23.67 -4.82 -14.53
CA ARG A 62 22.47 -4.15 -14.08
C ARG A 62 21.38 -5.12 -13.57
N HIS A 63 21.29 -6.32 -14.14
CA HIS A 63 20.21 -7.27 -13.87
C HIS A 63 20.70 -8.66 -13.47
N ARG A 64 22.00 -8.83 -13.24
CA ARG A 64 22.59 -10.12 -12.85
C ARG A 64 23.30 -9.99 -11.52
N PHE A 65 22.84 -10.78 -10.57
CA PHE A 65 23.37 -10.85 -9.21
C PHE A 65 23.88 -12.25 -8.91
N PHE A 66 25.09 -12.37 -8.40
CA PHE A 66 25.64 -13.63 -7.92
C PHE A 66 25.55 -13.69 -6.40
N PRO A 67 24.58 -14.45 -5.85
CA PRO A 67 24.46 -14.61 -4.42
C PRO A 67 25.52 -15.55 -3.87
N GLU A 68 26.27 -15.10 -2.87
CA GLU A 68 27.11 -15.94 -2.02
C GLU A 68 26.26 -16.63 -0.95
N ARG A 69 25.27 -15.91 -0.43
CA ARG A 69 24.27 -16.41 0.53
C ARG A 69 22.89 -15.94 0.11
N LEU A 70 21.94 -16.87 0.15
CA LEU A 70 20.52 -16.59 -0.05
C LEU A 70 19.75 -17.12 1.16
N THR A 71 19.07 -16.23 1.86
CA THR A 71 18.26 -16.58 3.04
C THR A 71 16.78 -16.46 2.67
N VAL A 72 16.01 -17.52 2.91
CA VAL A 72 14.56 -17.59 2.68
C VAL A 72 13.84 -17.44 4.01
N ASP A 73 12.89 -16.53 4.13
CA ASP A 73 12.03 -16.44 5.32
C ASP A 73 10.88 -17.45 5.22
N LEU A 74 11.10 -18.64 5.78
CA LEU A 74 10.11 -19.73 5.78
C LEU A 74 8.89 -19.43 6.64
N ARG A 75 9.02 -18.54 7.62
CA ARG A 75 7.90 -18.16 8.50
C ARG A 75 6.71 -17.56 7.73
N GLN A 76 6.96 -16.95 6.58
CA GLN A 76 5.91 -16.39 5.73
C GLN A 76 5.20 -17.43 4.86
N ASN A 77 5.85 -18.59 4.60
CA ASN A 77 5.31 -19.62 3.71
C ASN A 77 4.40 -20.64 4.43
N GLU A 78 4.60 -20.87 5.71
CA GLU A 78 3.91 -21.92 6.48
C GLU A 78 2.82 -21.39 7.41
N ARG A 79 2.72 -20.07 7.60
CA ARG A 79 1.81 -19.50 8.58
C ARG A 79 0.41 -19.33 8.04
N LYS A 80 -0.54 -19.64 8.91
CA LYS A 80 -1.90 -19.11 8.82
C LYS A 80 -1.82 -17.60 8.62
N ILE A 81 -2.49 -17.12 7.59
CA ILE A 81 -2.62 -15.70 7.34
C ILE A 81 -3.60 -15.15 8.36
N HIS A 82 -3.16 -14.18 9.13
CA HIS A 82 -3.98 -13.42 10.06
C HIS A 82 -4.01 -11.98 9.62
N GLY A 83 -5.17 -11.37 9.67
CA GLY A 83 -5.28 -9.98 9.28
C GLY A 83 -6.43 -9.26 9.98
N SER A 84 -6.43 -7.96 9.81
CA SER A 84 -7.51 -7.10 10.22
C SER A 84 -7.63 -5.95 9.24
N ALA A 85 -8.77 -5.84 8.58
CA ALA A 85 -9.04 -4.80 7.61
C ALA A 85 -10.43 -4.20 7.80
N TYR A 86 -10.60 -2.95 7.36
CA TYR A 86 -11.91 -2.34 7.21
C TYR A 86 -12.45 -2.67 5.82
N LEU A 87 -13.67 -3.20 5.75
CA LEU A 87 -14.32 -3.55 4.48
C LEU A 87 -14.44 -2.30 3.60
N GLN A 88 -13.99 -2.39 2.36
CA GLN A 88 -14.08 -1.31 1.40
C GLN A 88 -15.40 -1.33 0.60
N GLU A 89 -16.06 -2.48 0.58
CA GLU A 89 -17.32 -2.70 -0.12
C GLU A 89 -18.28 -3.59 0.68
N GLU A 90 -19.55 -3.59 0.33
CA GLU A 90 -20.56 -4.48 0.91
C GLU A 90 -20.34 -5.91 0.37
N PRO A 91 -20.23 -6.94 1.24
CA PRO A 91 -20.13 -8.32 0.78
C PRO A 91 -21.40 -8.78 0.05
N GLN A 92 -21.22 -9.36 -1.13
CA GLN A 92 -22.36 -9.85 -1.95
C GLN A 92 -23.20 -10.92 -1.23
N ASP A 93 -22.57 -11.78 -0.42
CA ASP A 93 -23.20 -12.88 0.31
C ASP A 93 -23.40 -12.59 1.81
N ALA A 94 -23.63 -11.33 2.18
CA ALA A 94 -23.70 -10.91 3.60
C ALA A 94 -24.66 -11.76 4.44
N SER A 95 -25.83 -12.12 3.89
CA SER A 95 -26.82 -12.98 4.59
C SER A 95 -26.30 -14.39 4.82
N LYS A 96 -25.64 -15.01 3.85
CA LYS A 96 -25.04 -16.36 3.99
C LYS A 96 -23.86 -16.34 4.96
N ILE A 97 -23.07 -15.29 4.93
CA ILE A 97 -21.98 -15.11 5.89
C ILE A 97 -22.52 -15.10 7.31
N ALA A 98 -23.60 -14.36 7.56
CA ALA A 98 -24.25 -14.26 8.87
C ALA A 98 -24.95 -15.56 9.29
N SER A 99 -25.58 -16.30 8.36
CA SER A 99 -26.30 -17.56 8.64
C SER A 99 -25.39 -18.77 8.87
N GLY A 100 -24.09 -18.63 8.53
CA GLY A 100 -23.14 -19.74 8.68
C GLY A 100 -23.06 -20.65 7.46
N GLU A 101 -23.72 -20.30 6.38
CA GLU A 101 -23.65 -21.02 5.10
C GLU A 101 -22.29 -20.84 4.43
N ALA A 102 -21.98 -21.76 3.50
CA ALA A 102 -20.80 -21.63 2.66
C ALA A 102 -20.89 -20.35 1.80
N SER A 103 -19.87 -19.54 1.86
CA SER A 103 -19.86 -18.21 1.24
C SER A 103 -18.44 -17.71 0.99
N LEU A 104 -18.32 -16.66 0.19
CA LEU A 104 -17.07 -15.95 -0.05
C LEU A 104 -17.14 -14.55 0.60
N LEU A 105 -16.05 -14.16 1.25
CA LEU A 105 -15.87 -12.82 1.79
C LEU A 105 -14.58 -12.23 1.22
N LYS A 106 -14.69 -11.09 0.56
CA LYS A 106 -13.53 -10.34 0.11
C LYS A 106 -13.12 -9.34 1.19
N VAL A 107 -11.94 -9.49 1.73
CA VAL A 107 -11.39 -8.62 2.76
C VAL A 107 -9.88 -8.56 2.65
N ASP A 108 -9.30 -7.37 2.79
CA ASP A 108 -7.85 -7.17 2.76
C ASP A 108 -7.18 -7.63 1.44
N GLY A 109 -7.91 -7.55 0.35
CA GLY A 109 -7.47 -8.06 -0.95
C GLY A 109 -7.54 -9.58 -1.11
N TYR A 110 -7.94 -10.33 -0.07
CA TYR A 110 -8.09 -11.79 -0.12
C TYR A 110 -9.54 -12.22 -0.31
N TRP A 111 -9.72 -13.32 -1.03
CA TRP A 111 -10.95 -14.09 -1.00
C TRP A 111 -10.91 -15.11 0.14
N LEU A 112 -11.74 -14.93 1.15
CA LEU A 112 -11.93 -15.89 2.23
C LEU A 112 -13.06 -16.84 1.86
N ALA A 113 -12.76 -18.14 1.79
CA ALA A 113 -13.76 -19.19 1.67
C ALA A 113 -14.24 -19.61 3.05
N LEU A 114 -15.47 -19.28 3.37
CA LEU A 114 -16.11 -19.61 4.64
C LEU A 114 -16.96 -20.87 4.47
N ASP A 115 -16.89 -21.79 5.43
CA ASP A 115 -17.74 -22.99 5.48
C ASP A 115 -18.34 -23.17 6.90
N SER A 116 -19.00 -24.30 7.14
CA SER A 116 -19.63 -24.60 8.43
C SER A 116 -18.62 -24.76 9.58
N ARG A 117 -17.33 -24.92 9.31
CA ARG A 117 -16.25 -25.04 10.32
C ARG A 117 -15.66 -23.69 10.68
N THR A 118 -15.86 -22.67 9.84
CA THR A 118 -15.36 -21.32 10.09
C THR A 118 -15.99 -20.76 11.35
N LYS A 119 -15.17 -20.42 12.34
CA LYS A 119 -15.63 -19.71 13.54
C LYS A 119 -16.02 -18.29 13.18
N ARG A 120 -17.25 -17.91 13.48
CA ARG A 120 -17.79 -16.59 13.19
C ARG A 120 -18.18 -15.88 14.49
N ALA A 121 -17.64 -14.69 14.70
CA ALA A 121 -18.02 -13.83 15.81
C ALA A 121 -18.60 -12.51 15.26
N TRP A 122 -19.92 -12.49 15.09
CA TRP A 122 -20.64 -11.31 14.67
C TRP A 122 -21.14 -10.52 15.87
N ASN A 123 -20.31 -9.71 16.47
CA ASN A 123 -20.69 -8.84 17.58
C ASN A 123 -21.38 -7.56 17.08
N VAL A 124 -22.48 -7.72 16.33
CA VAL A 124 -23.28 -6.61 15.80
C VAL A 124 -23.81 -5.71 16.93
N SER A 125 -24.12 -6.29 18.11
CA SER A 125 -24.58 -5.52 19.28
C SER A 125 -23.51 -4.61 19.89
N LYS A 126 -22.22 -4.99 19.82
CA LYS A 126 -21.10 -4.14 20.24
C LYS A 126 -20.70 -3.14 19.15
N ALA A 127 -20.86 -3.53 17.87
CA ALA A 127 -20.64 -2.65 16.73
C ALA A 127 -21.74 -1.57 16.64
N SER A 128 -22.94 -1.81 17.19
CA SER A 128 -24.11 -0.96 17.04
C SER A 128 -24.25 0.16 18.08
N ALA A 129 -23.30 0.38 18.96
CA ALA A 129 -23.34 1.49 19.92
C ALA A 129 -23.37 2.91 19.28
N GLY A 130 -23.48 3.00 17.96
CA GLY A 130 -23.69 4.20 17.17
C GLY A 130 -24.66 4.00 16.00
N MET A 131 -25.32 2.83 15.89
CA MET A 131 -26.22 2.49 14.78
C MET A 131 -27.61 3.07 15.00
N THR A 132 -28.19 3.69 13.96
CA THR A 132 -29.61 4.02 13.96
C THR A 132 -30.47 2.76 13.75
N ALA A 133 -31.73 2.78 14.17
CA ALA A 133 -32.66 1.65 14.06
C ALA A 133 -32.87 1.09 12.63
N ARG A 134 -32.46 1.83 11.58
CA ARG A 134 -32.45 1.36 10.19
C ARG A 134 -31.34 0.35 9.89
N ASP A 135 -30.31 0.34 10.69
CA ASP A 135 -29.08 -0.43 10.47
C ASP A 135 -29.09 -1.77 11.23
N SER A 136 -30.13 -2.00 12.05
CA SER A 136 -30.28 -3.19 12.88
C SER A 136 -30.95 -4.38 12.17
N GLY A 137 -31.06 -4.33 10.84
CA GLY A 137 -31.52 -5.47 10.02
C GLY A 137 -30.55 -6.62 10.15
N ALA A 138 -30.99 -7.72 10.76
CA ALA A 138 -30.21 -8.93 10.89
C ALA A 138 -29.67 -9.36 9.52
N GLY A 139 -28.35 -9.37 9.36
CA GLY A 139 -27.69 -10.01 8.26
C GLY A 139 -26.94 -9.10 7.27
N THR A 140 -26.89 -7.78 7.44
CA THR A 140 -26.14 -6.89 6.54
C THR A 140 -24.77 -6.54 7.13
N LEU A 141 -23.72 -6.98 6.46
CA LEU A 141 -22.36 -6.51 6.71
C LEU A 141 -22.15 -5.23 5.92
N LEU A 142 -21.87 -4.16 6.61
CA LEU A 142 -21.73 -2.87 5.97
C LEU A 142 -20.27 -2.57 5.62
N ALA A 143 -20.05 -2.00 4.45
CA ALA A 143 -18.79 -1.38 4.12
C ALA A 143 -18.32 -0.46 5.25
N GLY A 144 -17.01 -0.45 5.52
CA GLY A 144 -16.44 0.35 6.61
C GLY A 144 -16.35 -0.36 7.98
N TYR A 145 -16.91 -1.56 8.15
CA TYR A 145 -16.71 -2.34 9.38
C TYR A 145 -15.36 -3.04 9.38
N ARG A 146 -14.78 -3.17 10.57
CA ARG A 146 -13.55 -3.92 10.76
C ARG A 146 -13.83 -5.41 10.75
N VAL A 147 -13.04 -6.16 10.00
CA VAL A 147 -13.03 -7.62 10.00
C VAL A 147 -11.65 -8.08 10.44
N LYS A 148 -11.58 -8.88 11.49
CA LYS A 148 -10.40 -9.69 11.80
C LYS A 148 -10.62 -11.07 11.21
N TYR A 149 -9.57 -11.65 10.66
CA TYR A 149 -9.67 -12.97 10.05
C TYR A 149 -8.40 -13.78 10.25
N SER A 150 -8.57 -15.10 10.18
CA SER A 150 -7.47 -16.04 10.02
C SER A 150 -7.87 -17.14 9.03
N GLY A 151 -6.90 -17.65 8.29
CA GLY A 151 -7.12 -18.70 7.32
C GLY A 151 -5.82 -19.27 6.77
N SER A 152 -5.95 -20.39 6.11
CA SER A 152 -4.83 -21.07 5.46
C SER A 152 -4.92 -20.91 3.95
N PRO A 153 -3.79 -20.68 3.23
CA PRO A 153 -3.80 -20.59 1.78
C PRO A 153 -4.34 -21.87 1.14
N GLY A 154 -5.31 -21.72 0.25
CA GLY A 154 -5.80 -22.78 -0.61
C GLY A 154 -5.05 -22.85 -1.94
N THR A 155 -5.26 -23.94 -2.69
CA THR A 155 -4.64 -24.13 -4.02
C THR A 155 -5.30 -23.32 -5.12
N ASP A 156 -6.48 -22.74 -4.84
CA ASP A 156 -7.30 -21.95 -5.75
C ASP A 156 -7.13 -20.43 -5.58
N GLY A 157 -6.06 -20.00 -4.87
CA GLY A 157 -5.78 -18.59 -4.58
C GLY A 157 -6.62 -18.02 -3.45
N ARG A 158 -7.54 -18.77 -2.87
CA ARG A 158 -8.39 -18.34 -1.75
C ARG A 158 -7.78 -18.74 -0.42
N LEU A 159 -8.20 -18.06 0.64
CA LEU A 159 -7.89 -18.47 2.00
C LEU A 159 -9.06 -19.30 2.56
N ALA A 160 -8.79 -20.54 2.98
CA ALA A 160 -9.75 -21.30 3.77
C ALA A 160 -9.88 -20.64 5.14
N ALA A 161 -10.99 -19.95 5.38
CA ALA A 161 -11.18 -19.16 6.59
C ALA A 161 -11.41 -20.06 7.82
N GLU A 162 -10.60 -19.87 8.84
CA GLU A 162 -10.74 -20.57 10.13
C GLU A 162 -11.54 -19.74 11.12
N GLU A 163 -11.29 -18.43 11.15
CA GLU A 163 -11.97 -17.50 12.05
C GLU A 163 -12.23 -16.18 11.34
N VAL A 164 -13.42 -15.63 11.54
CA VAL A 164 -13.82 -14.30 11.07
C VAL A 164 -14.59 -13.59 12.18
N GLU A 165 -14.10 -12.43 12.61
CA GLU A 165 -14.72 -11.59 13.65
C GLU A 165 -15.06 -10.24 13.06
N LEU A 166 -16.34 -9.82 13.18
CA LEU A 166 -16.78 -8.48 12.83
C LEU A 166 -16.60 -7.55 14.04
N GLY A 167 -15.85 -6.48 13.86
CA GLY A 167 -15.64 -5.41 14.82
C GLY A 167 -16.34 -4.10 14.42
N PRO A 168 -16.25 -3.06 15.25
CA PRO A 168 -16.83 -1.75 14.94
C PRO A 168 -16.12 -1.08 13.76
N PRO A 169 -16.76 -0.10 13.10
CA PRO A 169 -16.10 0.77 12.15
C PRO A 169 -15.05 1.64 12.84
N ALA A 170 -14.13 2.20 12.05
CA ALA A 170 -13.17 3.16 12.57
C ALA A 170 -13.88 4.39 13.17
N ALA A 171 -13.36 4.89 14.28
CA ALA A 171 -13.90 6.06 14.95
C ALA A 171 -13.43 7.36 14.25
N ALA A 172 -14.18 8.44 14.41
CA ALA A 172 -13.80 9.75 13.88
C ALA A 172 -12.42 10.22 14.38
N ASP A 173 -12.08 9.86 15.62
CA ASP A 173 -10.79 10.21 16.23
C ASP A 173 -9.59 9.49 15.59
N ASP A 174 -9.83 8.36 14.90
CA ASP A 174 -8.77 7.63 14.21
C ASP A 174 -8.25 8.37 12.97
N TYR A 175 -9.03 9.34 12.47
CA TYR A 175 -8.74 10.17 11.32
C TYR A 175 -8.26 11.58 11.66
N LYS A 176 -8.02 11.86 12.94
CA LYS A 176 -7.54 13.17 13.34
C LYS A 176 -6.08 13.38 13.02
N MET A 177 -5.79 14.55 12.49
CA MET A 177 -4.43 15.01 12.29
C MET A 177 -3.67 15.13 13.64
N PRO A 178 -2.36 14.81 13.67
CA PRO A 178 -1.52 15.08 14.83
C PRO A 178 -1.63 16.55 15.23
N HIS A 179 -1.58 16.83 16.53
CA HIS A 179 -1.65 18.20 17.08
C HIS A 179 -2.87 19.03 16.65
N ASN A 180 -3.96 18.37 16.19
CA ASN A 180 -5.16 19.01 15.63
C ASN A 180 -4.80 20.03 14.53
N LEU A 181 -3.91 19.64 13.64
CA LEU A 181 -3.53 20.47 12.51
C LEU A 181 -4.66 20.62 11.51
N ASP A 182 -4.92 21.85 11.13
CA ASP A 182 -5.80 22.19 10.01
C ASP A 182 -4.98 22.35 8.73
N ILE A 183 -5.50 21.85 7.60
CA ILE A 183 -4.91 22.01 6.27
C ILE A 183 -5.81 22.96 5.48
N VAL A 184 -5.25 24.10 5.11
CA VAL A 184 -6.01 25.17 4.46
C VAL A 184 -5.32 25.59 3.16
N ARG A 185 -6.09 25.67 2.07
CA ARG A 185 -5.63 26.27 0.82
C ARG A 185 -5.57 27.80 1.00
N ALA A 186 -4.44 28.39 0.70
CA ALA A 186 -4.19 29.82 0.88
C ALA A 186 -3.32 30.38 -0.26
N LYS A 187 -3.13 31.69 -0.28
CA LYS A 187 -2.14 32.35 -1.10
C LYS A 187 -0.97 32.78 -0.25
N ASP A 188 0.23 32.45 -0.68
CA ASP A 188 1.44 32.94 -0.04
C ASP A 188 1.49 34.47 -0.13
N PRO A 189 1.59 35.20 0.99
CA PRO A 189 1.51 36.65 1.00
C PRO A 189 2.69 37.36 0.33
N GLN A 190 3.82 36.65 0.15
CA GLN A 190 5.03 37.21 -0.48
C GLN A 190 5.05 36.99 -1.99
N THR A 191 4.62 35.81 -2.44
CA THR A 191 4.73 35.40 -3.84
C THR A 191 3.38 35.45 -4.58
N GLY A 192 2.27 35.43 -3.86
CA GLY A 192 0.92 35.32 -4.42
C GLY A 192 0.58 33.93 -4.93
N THR A 193 1.51 32.94 -4.82
CA THR A 193 1.29 31.56 -5.26
C THR A 193 0.32 30.82 -4.36
N GLU A 194 -0.38 29.84 -4.91
CA GLU A 194 -1.26 28.97 -4.12
C GLU A 194 -0.43 27.97 -3.31
N VAL A 195 -0.79 27.81 -2.04
CA VAL A 195 -0.11 26.93 -1.08
C VAL A 195 -1.12 26.17 -0.24
N LEU A 196 -0.70 25.02 0.28
CA LEU A 196 -1.35 24.41 1.44
C LEU A 196 -0.64 24.91 2.70
N GLU A 197 -1.40 25.52 3.60
CA GLU A 197 -0.93 25.90 4.93
C GLU A 197 -1.35 24.86 5.95
N PHE A 198 -0.39 24.47 6.79
CA PHE A 198 -0.60 23.58 7.92
C PHE A 198 -0.59 24.44 9.19
N ARG A 199 -1.72 24.44 9.89
CA ARG A 199 -1.93 25.35 11.03
C ARG A 199 -2.34 24.60 12.29
N GLU A 200 -1.72 24.95 13.41
CA GLU A 200 -2.18 24.58 14.75
C GLU A 200 -2.91 25.79 15.35
N GLY A 201 -4.23 25.79 15.25
CA GLY A 201 -5.02 26.97 15.55
C GLY A 201 -4.62 28.16 14.66
N LYS A 202 -4.11 29.26 15.27
CA LYS A 202 -3.62 30.43 14.51
C LYS A 202 -2.16 30.35 14.08
N LYS A 203 -1.40 29.36 14.61
CA LYS A 203 0.03 29.24 14.35
C LYS A 203 0.28 28.47 13.06
N LEU A 204 0.97 29.10 12.11
CA LEU A 204 1.45 28.46 10.91
C LEU A 204 2.63 27.55 11.26
N GLN A 205 2.51 26.27 10.91
CA GLN A 205 3.57 25.26 11.08
C GLN A 205 4.42 25.11 9.82
N GLY A 206 3.79 25.24 8.65
CA GLY A 206 4.48 25.17 7.36
C GLY A 206 3.58 25.39 6.16
N ARG A 207 4.20 25.42 4.98
CA ARG A 207 3.53 25.56 3.69
C ARG A 207 4.08 24.59 2.65
N MET A 208 3.23 24.12 1.77
CA MET A 208 3.60 23.41 0.56
C MET A 208 3.06 24.17 -0.66
N LYS A 209 3.91 24.39 -1.65
CA LYS A 209 3.51 25.06 -2.89
C LYS A 209 2.65 24.14 -3.72
N LEU A 210 1.47 24.60 -4.11
CA LEU A 210 0.63 23.88 -5.05
C LEU A 210 1.10 24.11 -6.48
N LEU A 211 0.99 23.08 -7.31
CA LEU A 211 1.18 23.20 -8.74
C LEU A 211 0.16 24.21 -9.29
N ALA A 212 0.64 25.16 -10.12
CA ALA A 212 -0.21 26.24 -10.64
C ALA A 212 -1.15 25.76 -11.77
N GLU A 213 -0.79 24.69 -12.47
CA GLU A 213 -1.55 24.13 -13.58
C GLU A 213 -2.86 23.53 -13.08
N ARG A 214 -3.93 24.32 -13.24
CA ARG A 214 -5.27 23.96 -12.74
C ARG A 214 -5.81 22.69 -13.39
N THR A 215 -5.55 22.48 -14.66
CA THR A 215 -5.99 21.29 -15.39
C THR A 215 -5.39 20.01 -14.82
N VAL A 216 -4.12 20.04 -14.39
CA VAL A 216 -3.47 18.93 -13.71
C VAL A 216 -4.07 18.67 -12.33
N GLN A 217 -4.33 19.73 -11.53
CA GLN A 217 -4.97 19.62 -10.23
C GLN A 217 -6.37 18.99 -10.35
N GLU A 218 -7.19 19.49 -11.28
CA GLU A 218 -8.54 19.01 -11.52
C GLU A 218 -8.55 17.57 -12.01
N TYR A 219 -7.63 17.21 -12.92
CA TYR A 219 -7.51 15.86 -13.42
C TYR A 219 -7.21 14.86 -12.29
N VAL A 220 -6.20 15.14 -11.45
CA VAL A 220 -5.82 14.27 -10.33
C VAL A 220 -6.97 14.14 -9.32
N SER A 221 -7.67 15.24 -9.04
CA SER A 221 -8.86 15.21 -8.16
C SER A 221 -9.97 14.37 -8.74
N HIS A 222 -10.33 14.54 -9.99
CA HIS A 222 -11.41 13.76 -10.63
C HIS A 222 -11.05 12.26 -10.72
N LEU A 223 -9.82 11.93 -11.04
CA LEU A 223 -9.37 10.53 -11.04
C LEU A 223 -9.46 9.95 -9.63
N GLY A 224 -8.94 10.68 -8.63
CA GLY A 224 -9.01 10.25 -7.23
C GLY A 224 -10.46 10.05 -6.76
N ASP A 225 -11.33 11.00 -7.01
CA ASP A 225 -12.77 10.92 -6.67
C ASP A 225 -13.43 9.68 -7.30
N SER A 226 -13.07 9.35 -8.54
CA SER A 226 -13.61 8.18 -9.24
C SER A 226 -13.15 6.84 -8.67
N LEU A 227 -12.08 6.83 -7.89
CA LEU A 227 -11.47 5.64 -7.29
C LEU A 227 -11.85 5.45 -5.80
N ILE A 228 -12.64 6.37 -5.22
CA ILE A 228 -13.04 6.27 -3.80
C ILE A 228 -13.88 5.01 -3.60
N PRO A 229 -13.44 4.04 -2.76
CA PRO A 229 -14.22 2.84 -2.51
C PRO A 229 -15.55 3.13 -1.82
N GLU A 230 -16.55 2.29 -2.06
CA GLU A 230 -17.90 2.43 -1.49
C GLU A 230 -17.88 2.56 0.04
N GLY A 231 -16.99 1.81 0.72
CA GLY A 231 -16.84 1.87 2.17
C GLY A 231 -16.38 3.21 2.73
N ALA A 232 -15.79 4.07 1.89
CA ALA A 232 -15.43 5.43 2.25
C ALA A 232 -16.60 6.43 2.05
N GLN A 233 -17.52 6.12 1.14
CA GLN A 233 -18.68 6.95 0.80
C GLN A 233 -19.85 6.75 1.77
N GLY A 234 -19.84 5.69 2.56
CA GLY A 234 -20.88 5.37 3.53
C GLY A 234 -21.04 6.46 4.59
N THR A 235 -22.29 6.74 5.00
CA THR A 235 -22.71 7.80 5.93
C THR A 235 -22.06 7.74 7.33
N ARG A 236 -21.21 6.77 7.59
CA ARG A 236 -20.58 6.49 8.90
C ARG A 236 -19.11 6.89 8.98
N ARG A 237 -18.47 7.22 7.86
CA ARG A 237 -17.08 7.64 7.87
C ARG A 237 -16.98 9.14 7.65
N PRO A 238 -16.40 9.88 8.59
CA PRO A 238 -16.24 11.33 8.49
C PRO A 238 -15.05 11.71 7.58
N ILE A 239 -14.69 10.87 6.59
CA ILE A 239 -13.56 11.14 5.71
C ILE A 239 -14.06 11.75 4.42
N GLU A 240 -13.52 12.90 4.09
CA GLU A 240 -13.60 13.53 2.78
C GLU A 240 -12.22 13.51 2.14
N PHE A 241 -12.06 12.74 1.08
CA PHE A 241 -10.79 12.72 0.35
C PHE A 241 -10.56 14.03 -0.39
N ARG A 242 -9.32 14.54 -0.31
CA ARG A 242 -8.88 15.76 -0.98
C ARG A 242 -7.53 15.50 -1.64
N PHE A 243 -7.41 15.77 -2.92
CA PHE A 243 -6.23 15.49 -3.71
C PHE A 243 -5.52 16.78 -4.10
N PHE A 244 -4.22 16.88 -3.80
CA PHE A 244 -3.44 18.06 -4.11
C PHE A 244 -2.13 17.68 -4.79
N VAL A 245 -1.84 18.33 -5.93
CA VAL A 245 -0.54 18.23 -6.57
C VAL A 245 0.36 19.33 -6.02
N VAL A 246 1.49 18.94 -5.43
CA VAL A 246 2.48 19.85 -4.85
C VAL A 246 3.74 19.92 -5.72
N GLU A 247 4.33 21.10 -5.81
CA GLU A 247 5.59 21.30 -6.55
C GLU A 247 6.76 20.72 -5.75
N ASP A 248 7.04 19.44 -5.97
CA ASP A 248 8.19 18.75 -5.40
C ASP A 248 8.77 17.77 -6.43
N PRO A 249 10.08 17.82 -6.73
CA PRO A 249 10.71 16.98 -7.74
C PRO A 249 10.91 15.53 -7.30
N GLU A 250 10.62 15.21 -6.04
CA GLU A 250 10.74 13.85 -5.52
C GLU A 250 9.62 12.95 -6.09
N ILE A 251 9.98 11.71 -6.44
CA ILE A 251 8.99 10.69 -6.85
C ILE A 251 8.29 10.19 -5.60
N ASN A 252 7.24 10.90 -5.17
CA ASN A 252 6.53 10.57 -3.95
C ASN A 252 5.06 10.98 -4.01
N ALA A 253 4.24 10.27 -3.22
CA ALA A 253 2.92 10.66 -2.79
C ALA A 253 2.81 10.39 -1.28
N ALA A 254 1.87 11.00 -0.61
CA ALA A 254 1.62 10.75 0.80
C ALA A 254 0.15 11.02 1.13
N SER A 255 -0.40 10.19 1.99
CA SER A 255 -1.73 10.39 2.56
C SER A 255 -1.66 10.85 4.01
N LEU A 256 -2.58 11.72 4.38
CA LEU A 256 -2.74 12.24 5.73
C LEU A 256 -3.96 11.59 6.40
N PRO A 257 -3.95 11.48 7.73
CA PRO A 257 -5.05 10.84 8.46
C PRO A 257 -6.44 11.40 8.13
N ASP A 258 -6.53 12.68 7.81
CA ASP A 258 -7.79 13.37 7.51
C ASP A 258 -8.33 13.15 6.08
N GLY A 259 -7.68 12.30 5.29
CA GLY A 259 -8.07 12.03 3.89
C GLY A 259 -7.42 12.97 2.87
N THR A 260 -6.50 13.83 3.26
CA THR A 260 -5.72 14.64 2.32
C THR A 260 -4.62 13.79 1.69
N LEU A 261 -4.59 13.75 0.35
CA LEU A 261 -3.51 13.13 -0.43
C LEU A 261 -2.66 14.22 -1.09
N LEU A 262 -1.36 14.09 -0.95
CA LEU A 262 -0.36 14.96 -1.55
C LEU A 262 0.38 14.20 -2.64
N ILE A 263 0.36 14.70 -3.85
CA ILE A 263 0.97 14.07 -5.03
C ILE A 263 2.06 15.00 -5.56
N ASN A 264 3.31 14.54 -5.52
CA ASN A 264 4.44 15.34 -5.97
C ASN A 264 4.50 15.42 -7.51
N THR A 265 4.91 16.57 -8.03
CA THR A 265 5.13 16.72 -9.47
C THR A 265 6.18 15.73 -10.01
N GLY A 266 7.20 15.38 -9.21
CA GLY A 266 8.18 14.36 -9.57
C GLY A 266 7.56 13.00 -9.85
N LEU A 267 6.56 12.59 -9.04
CA LEU A 267 5.81 11.35 -9.27
C LEU A 267 5.02 11.42 -10.58
N LEU A 268 4.28 12.52 -10.81
CA LEU A 268 3.53 12.70 -12.05
C LEU A 268 4.44 12.70 -13.28
N GLY A 269 5.68 13.20 -13.14
CA GLY A 269 6.69 13.11 -14.18
C GLY A 269 7.15 11.68 -14.46
N ALA A 270 7.27 10.85 -13.43
CA ALA A 270 7.82 9.49 -13.50
C ALA A 270 6.85 8.43 -14.03
N ILE A 271 5.56 8.57 -13.77
CA ILE A 271 4.53 7.62 -14.24
C ILE A 271 4.36 7.69 -15.75
N GLU A 272 4.05 6.54 -16.37
CA GLU A 272 3.93 6.40 -17.82
C GLU A 272 2.48 6.30 -18.30
N ASN A 273 1.55 5.93 -17.40
CA ASN A 273 0.13 5.76 -17.76
C ASN A 273 -0.81 6.01 -16.57
N GLU A 274 -2.10 6.13 -16.89
CA GLU A 274 -3.16 6.42 -15.91
C GLU A 274 -3.33 5.28 -14.90
N ALA A 275 -3.16 4.03 -15.32
CA ALA A 275 -3.31 2.87 -14.43
C ALA A 275 -2.28 2.90 -13.29
N GLN A 276 -1.05 3.37 -13.55
CA GLN A 276 -0.04 3.58 -12.51
C GLN A 276 -0.48 4.66 -11.51
N LEU A 277 -1.03 5.78 -11.99
CA LEU A 277 -1.55 6.84 -11.11
C LEU A 277 -2.75 6.34 -10.31
N ALA A 278 -3.67 5.62 -10.94
CA ALA A 278 -4.83 5.03 -10.28
C ALA A 278 -4.42 4.08 -9.15
N PHE A 279 -3.39 3.23 -9.40
CA PHE A 279 -2.84 2.35 -8.36
C PHE A 279 -2.25 3.14 -7.18
N ILE A 280 -1.46 4.18 -7.46
CA ILE A 280 -0.84 5.00 -6.41
C ILE A 280 -1.90 5.72 -5.57
N LEU A 281 -2.90 6.34 -6.20
CA LEU A 281 -3.99 7.00 -5.49
C LEU A 281 -4.78 6.01 -4.63
N SER A 282 -5.05 4.81 -5.16
CA SER A 282 -5.74 3.74 -4.42
C SER A 282 -4.90 3.26 -3.23
N HIS A 283 -3.58 3.16 -3.37
CA HIS A 283 -2.66 2.80 -2.30
C HIS A 283 -2.67 3.83 -1.17
N GLU A 284 -2.57 5.12 -1.50
CA GLU A 284 -2.65 6.18 -0.51
C GLU A 284 -4.02 6.24 0.19
N MET A 285 -5.11 6.06 -0.56
CA MET A 285 -6.43 5.95 0.04
C MET A 285 -6.56 4.74 0.98
N ALA A 286 -5.92 3.60 0.64
CA ALA A 286 -5.95 2.42 1.51
C ALA A 286 -5.26 2.69 2.85
N HIS A 287 -4.15 3.44 2.90
CA HIS A 287 -3.52 3.85 4.16
C HIS A 287 -4.49 4.60 5.06
N VAL A 288 -5.26 5.52 4.50
CA VAL A 288 -6.28 6.28 5.24
C VAL A 288 -7.41 5.37 5.71
N LEU A 289 -8.01 4.60 4.78
CA LEU A 289 -9.16 3.75 5.05
C LEU A 289 -8.87 2.64 6.06
N GLN A 290 -7.64 2.16 6.12
CA GLN A 290 -7.17 1.15 7.06
C GLN A 290 -6.58 1.74 8.34
N VAL A 291 -6.66 3.07 8.51
CA VAL A 291 -6.16 3.85 9.66
C VAL A 291 -4.72 3.53 10.02
N HIS A 292 -3.86 3.32 9.01
CA HIS A 292 -2.48 2.86 9.19
C HIS A 292 -1.69 3.79 10.10
N TYR A 293 -1.83 5.10 9.96
CA TYR A 293 -1.19 6.07 10.84
C TYR A 293 -1.52 5.81 12.32
N ARG A 294 -2.80 5.56 12.64
CA ARG A 294 -3.22 5.30 14.03
C ARG A 294 -2.63 4.00 14.57
N ARG A 295 -2.62 2.95 13.74
CA ARG A 295 -2.05 1.65 14.11
C ARG A 295 -0.57 1.76 14.42
N GLU A 296 0.21 2.49 13.62
CA GLU A 296 1.64 2.76 13.87
C GLU A 296 1.88 3.52 15.16
N VAL A 297 1.08 4.57 15.42
CA VAL A 297 1.17 5.34 16.67
C VAL A 297 0.89 4.46 17.88
N GLU A 298 -0.05 3.53 17.80
CA GLU A 298 -0.36 2.60 18.90
C GLU A 298 0.74 1.58 19.14
N GLU A 299 1.33 1.03 18.10
CA GLU A 299 2.43 0.06 18.18
C GLU A 299 3.72 0.70 18.69
N THR A 300 4.02 1.92 18.26
CA THR A 300 5.22 2.66 18.73
C THR A 300 5.11 3.17 20.15
N ARG A 301 3.90 3.39 20.68
CA ARG A 301 3.69 3.73 22.10
C ARG A 301 4.14 2.62 23.07
N GLY A 302 4.10 1.35 22.62
CA GLY A 302 4.57 0.20 23.41
C GLY A 302 6.10 0.04 23.44
N SER A 303 6.79 0.52 22.42
CA SER A 303 8.25 0.52 22.35
C SER A 303 8.78 1.88 22.85
N ARG A 304 9.61 1.88 23.90
CA ARG A 304 10.26 3.08 24.47
C ARG A 304 11.29 3.72 23.52
N VAL A 305 11.18 3.59 22.24
CA VAL A 305 11.92 4.35 21.25
C VAL A 305 11.17 5.66 21.08
N GLY A 306 11.42 6.57 21.99
CA GLY A 306 11.01 7.96 21.80
C GLY A 306 11.53 8.40 20.44
N LEU A 307 10.64 8.72 19.51
CA LEU A 307 10.96 9.51 18.34
C LEU A 307 11.50 10.84 18.81
N THR A 308 12.79 10.86 19.14
CA THR A 308 13.49 12.13 19.32
C THR A 308 13.65 12.71 17.93
N ILE A 309 13.20 13.93 17.75
CA ILE A 309 13.48 14.80 16.60
C ILE A 309 14.98 14.73 16.17
N ALA A 310 15.88 14.30 17.05
CA ALA A 310 17.28 14.02 16.75
C ALA A 310 17.52 12.88 15.73
N GLY A 311 16.61 11.91 15.59
CA GLY A 311 16.65 10.90 14.50
C GLY A 311 16.33 11.51 13.14
N LEU A 312 15.60 12.61 13.09
CA LEU A 312 15.22 13.34 11.87
C LEU A 312 16.41 14.06 11.21
N ALA A 313 17.40 14.47 12.00
CA ALA A 313 18.61 15.13 11.48
C ALA A 313 19.49 14.20 10.62
N ALA A 314 19.32 12.87 10.73
CA ALA A 314 20.04 11.89 9.91
C ALA A 314 19.44 11.67 8.51
N SER A 315 18.24 12.20 8.26
CA SER A 315 17.49 12.00 7.01
C SER A 315 17.68 13.16 6.01
N ALA A 316 18.94 13.54 5.74
CA ALA A 316 19.32 14.60 4.79
C ALA A 316 18.87 14.35 3.32
N PHE A 317 17.93 13.43 3.10
CA PHE A 317 17.54 12.92 1.78
C PHE A 317 16.02 12.80 1.59
N ILE A 318 15.24 13.33 2.51
CA ILE A 318 13.78 13.42 2.38
C ILE A 318 13.52 14.80 1.80
N GLY A 319 12.75 14.88 0.71
CA GLY A 319 12.37 16.16 0.10
C GLY A 319 11.71 17.10 1.11
N ASN A 320 11.56 18.37 0.74
CA ASN A 320 11.03 19.39 1.63
C ASN A 320 9.66 19.02 2.22
N ALA A 321 8.82 18.35 1.45
CA ALA A 321 7.52 17.85 1.88
C ALA A 321 7.65 16.77 2.97
N GLY A 322 8.51 15.78 2.78
CA GLY A 322 8.73 14.70 3.74
C GLY A 322 9.31 15.20 5.07
N MET A 323 10.28 16.11 5.01
CA MET A 323 10.83 16.75 6.22
C MET A 323 9.78 17.52 7.02
N PHE A 324 8.92 18.25 6.32
CA PHE A 324 7.85 18.98 6.94
C PHE A 324 6.82 18.03 7.59
N MET A 325 6.42 16.97 6.89
CA MET A 325 5.51 15.96 7.43
C MET A 325 6.05 15.31 8.71
N ALA A 326 7.34 15.02 8.74
CA ALA A 326 8.02 14.53 9.94
C ALA A 326 7.99 15.51 11.10
N GLN A 327 8.19 16.80 10.84
CA GLN A 327 8.13 17.85 11.88
C GLN A 327 6.75 17.95 12.52
N ILE A 328 5.69 17.72 11.75
CA ILE A 328 4.32 17.74 12.28
C ILE A 328 3.87 16.41 12.89
N GLY A 329 4.78 15.45 13.03
CA GLY A 329 4.56 14.21 13.79
C GLY A 329 4.02 13.06 12.97
N ILE A 330 4.08 13.12 11.64
CA ILE A 330 3.75 11.99 10.77
C ILE A 330 5.01 11.15 10.59
N ALA A 331 5.17 10.18 11.48
CA ALA A 331 6.39 9.36 11.57
C ALA A 331 6.60 8.49 10.33
N SER A 332 5.54 8.00 9.73
CA SER A 332 5.57 7.21 8.48
C SER A 332 6.19 8.00 7.32
N ALA A 333 6.04 9.33 7.31
CA ALA A 333 6.68 10.19 6.32
C ALA A 333 8.23 10.12 6.33
N VAL A 334 8.83 9.55 7.37
CA VAL A 334 10.30 9.44 7.52
C VAL A 334 10.76 8.00 7.62
N ASN A 335 10.03 7.17 8.36
CA ASN A 335 10.45 5.81 8.72
C ASN A 335 9.85 4.75 7.78
N GLY A 336 8.91 5.15 6.92
CA GLY A 336 8.04 4.24 6.18
C GLY A 336 7.01 3.56 7.09
N HIS A 337 5.99 3.01 6.46
CA HIS A 337 5.06 2.12 7.13
C HIS A 337 5.70 0.75 7.37
N GLN A 338 5.20 0.01 8.35
CA GLN A 338 5.62 -1.38 8.51
C GLN A 338 5.24 -2.17 7.26
N ARG A 339 6.09 -3.12 6.87
CA ARG A 339 5.91 -3.92 5.64
C ARG A 339 4.51 -4.54 5.53
N GLU A 340 3.92 -4.99 6.64
CA GLU A 340 2.59 -5.58 6.61
C GLU A 340 1.51 -4.56 6.25
N LEU A 341 1.64 -3.30 6.68
CA LEU A 341 0.73 -2.22 6.33
C LEU A 341 0.90 -1.81 4.86
N GLU A 342 2.14 -1.84 4.35
CA GLU A 342 2.43 -1.63 2.93
C GLU A 342 1.82 -2.73 2.06
N ASN A 343 2.03 -4.00 2.44
CA ASN A 343 1.45 -5.14 1.76
C ASN A 343 -0.09 -5.08 1.77
N GLN A 344 -0.69 -4.63 2.87
CA GLN A 344 -2.13 -4.42 2.97
C GLN A 344 -2.59 -3.32 2.01
N ALA A 345 -1.93 -2.17 1.98
CA ALA A 345 -2.26 -1.07 1.09
C ALA A 345 -2.10 -1.49 -0.39
N ASP A 346 -1.04 -2.22 -0.72
CA ASP A 346 -0.80 -2.75 -2.06
C ASP A 346 -1.88 -3.75 -2.51
N ARG A 347 -2.31 -4.67 -1.64
CA ARG A 347 -3.40 -5.62 -1.96
C ARG A 347 -4.71 -4.89 -2.23
N LEU A 348 -5.06 -3.94 -1.37
CA LEU A 348 -6.31 -3.17 -1.49
C LEU A 348 -6.29 -2.24 -2.71
N ALA A 349 -5.16 -1.62 -3.00
CA ALA A 349 -4.98 -0.83 -4.21
C ALA A 349 -5.12 -1.68 -5.47
N LEU A 350 -4.51 -2.87 -5.47
CA LEU A 350 -4.62 -3.81 -6.59
C LEU A 350 -6.07 -4.23 -6.83
N GLN A 351 -6.79 -4.56 -5.76
CA GLN A 351 -8.22 -4.84 -5.81
C GLN A 351 -8.99 -3.66 -6.41
N ASN A 352 -8.76 -2.45 -5.89
CA ASN A 352 -9.51 -1.25 -6.31
C ASN A 352 -9.30 -0.93 -7.80
N VAL A 353 -8.07 -1.01 -8.31
CA VAL A 353 -7.82 -0.75 -9.74
C VAL A 353 -8.43 -1.80 -10.65
N ILE A 354 -8.47 -3.07 -10.23
CA ILE A 354 -9.14 -4.15 -10.97
C ILE A 354 -10.64 -3.88 -11.06
N GLU A 355 -11.29 -3.50 -9.95
CA GLU A 355 -12.71 -3.18 -9.88
C GLU A 355 -13.09 -1.98 -10.77
N HIS A 356 -12.17 -1.02 -10.94
CA HIS A 356 -12.33 0.13 -11.83
C HIS A 356 -11.88 -0.14 -13.29
N GLY A 357 -11.56 -1.41 -13.62
CA GLY A 357 -11.24 -1.84 -14.98
C GLY A 357 -9.85 -1.44 -15.48
N TYR A 358 -8.95 -1.03 -14.59
CA TYR A 358 -7.55 -0.75 -14.93
C TYR A 358 -6.73 -2.03 -15.06
N ASP A 359 -5.67 -1.98 -15.87
CA ASP A 359 -4.70 -3.07 -16.02
C ASP A 359 -3.84 -3.20 -14.75
N PRO A 360 -4.05 -4.23 -13.93
CA PRO A 360 -3.35 -4.36 -12.66
C PRO A 360 -1.85 -4.67 -12.81
N ARG A 361 -1.42 -5.08 -14.02
CA ARG A 361 0.01 -5.31 -14.32
C ARG A 361 0.82 -4.01 -14.29
N GLU A 362 0.16 -2.85 -14.38
CA GLU A 362 0.83 -1.56 -14.32
C GLU A 362 1.30 -1.20 -12.91
N ALA A 363 0.74 -1.80 -11.87
CA ALA A 363 1.23 -1.64 -10.48
C ALA A 363 2.68 -2.18 -10.32
N PRO A 364 2.98 -3.47 -10.57
CA PRO A 364 4.36 -3.95 -10.55
C PRO A 364 5.23 -3.33 -11.65
N ASN A 365 4.66 -2.94 -12.81
CA ASN A 365 5.41 -2.25 -13.86
C ASN A 365 5.93 -0.90 -13.39
N PHE A 366 5.16 -0.13 -12.63
CA PHE A 366 5.64 1.13 -12.05
C PHE A 366 6.87 0.87 -11.15
N SER A 367 6.79 -0.10 -10.26
CA SER A 367 7.92 -0.49 -9.41
C SER A 367 9.15 -0.89 -10.23
N ARG A 368 8.95 -1.64 -11.33
CA ARG A 368 10.01 -2.03 -12.27
C ARG A 368 10.65 -0.82 -12.96
N ILE A 369 9.85 0.15 -13.39
CA ILE A 369 10.32 1.41 -13.97
C ILE A 369 11.19 2.17 -12.97
N ILE A 370 10.74 2.29 -11.72
CA ILE A 370 11.50 2.95 -10.66
C ILE A 370 12.85 2.26 -10.43
N VAL A 371 12.85 0.93 -10.26
CA VAL A 371 14.08 0.15 -10.08
C VAL A 371 15.04 0.34 -11.27
N ASN A 372 14.51 0.25 -12.48
CA ASN A 372 15.32 0.28 -13.69
C ASN A 372 15.82 1.68 -14.04
N ARG A 373 15.03 2.71 -13.84
CA ARG A 373 15.37 4.08 -14.22
C ARG A 373 16.16 4.81 -13.14
N TYR A 374 15.82 4.55 -11.87
CA TYR A 374 16.35 5.31 -10.73
C TYR A 374 17.18 4.48 -9.75
N GLY A 375 17.31 3.17 -9.96
CA GLY A 375 18.25 2.32 -9.23
C GLY A 375 17.80 1.89 -7.83
N ASN A 376 16.51 1.86 -7.55
CA ASN A 376 15.96 1.53 -6.23
C ASN A 376 15.92 0.02 -5.94
N ARG A 377 17.08 -0.62 -5.77
CA ARG A 377 17.16 -2.08 -5.53
C ARG A 377 17.14 -2.48 -4.06
N THR A 378 17.78 -1.73 -3.18
CA THR A 378 17.97 -2.16 -1.79
C THR A 378 17.63 -1.15 -0.71
N THR A 379 17.83 0.14 -0.95
CA THR A 379 17.71 1.17 0.10
C THR A 379 17.36 2.54 -0.48
N SER A 380 16.85 2.63 -1.68
CA SER A 380 16.68 3.92 -2.27
C SER A 380 15.51 4.65 -1.63
N LYS A 381 15.69 5.93 -1.58
CA LYS A 381 14.80 6.93 -1.01
C LYS A 381 13.74 7.41 -2.00
N LEU A 382 13.68 6.80 -3.17
CA LEU A 382 12.61 6.99 -4.12
C LEU A 382 11.37 6.33 -3.53
N TRP A 383 10.33 7.10 -3.28
CA TRP A 383 9.18 6.69 -2.52
C TRP A 383 9.55 6.44 -1.04
N SER A 384 10.14 7.48 -0.43
CA SER A 384 10.89 7.42 0.84
C SER A 384 10.11 6.91 2.04
N ASN A 385 8.81 6.87 1.95
CA ASN A 385 7.91 6.52 3.05
C ASN A 385 7.40 5.06 2.96
N HIS A 386 7.84 4.30 1.95
CA HIS A 386 7.37 2.95 1.65
C HIS A 386 8.52 1.96 1.52
N ASP A 387 8.24 0.67 1.54
CA ASP A 387 9.23 -0.38 1.26
C ASP A 387 9.88 -0.19 -0.12
N SER A 388 11.05 -0.79 -0.33
CA SER A 388 11.78 -0.65 -1.59
C SER A 388 10.91 -1.07 -2.79
N SER A 389 11.03 -0.35 -3.90
CA SER A 389 10.26 -0.65 -5.11
C SER A 389 10.47 -2.09 -5.63
N LEU A 390 11.65 -2.69 -5.36
CA LEU A 390 11.90 -4.07 -5.72
C LEU A 390 11.04 -5.04 -4.89
N ILE A 391 10.97 -4.85 -3.58
CA ILE A 391 10.14 -5.66 -2.67
C ILE A 391 8.67 -5.50 -3.07
N ARG A 392 8.18 -4.29 -3.20
CA ARG A 392 6.79 -4.01 -3.56
C ARG A 392 6.41 -4.57 -4.93
N GLY A 393 7.21 -4.30 -5.96
CA GLY A 393 6.94 -4.80 -7.32
C GLY A 393 6.95 -6.33 -7.39
N SER A 394 7.86 -6.99 -6.68
CA SER A 394 7.89 -8.45 -6.60
C SER A 394 6.71 -9.00 -5.81
N PHE A 395 6.32 -8.37 -4.70
CA PHE A 395 5.11 -8.72 -3.96
C PHE A 395 3.85 -8.63 -4.82
N LEU A 396 3.63 -7.49 -5.49
CA LEU A 396 2.49 -7.27 -6.38
C LEU A 396 2.44 -8.29 -7.53
N THR A 397 3.60 -8.64 -8.10
CA THR A 397 3.68 -9.68 -9.13
C THR A 397 3.20 -11.03 -8.59
N VAL A 398 3.67 -11.42 -7.39
CA VAL A 398 3.26 -12.66 -6.74
C VAL A 398 1.77 -12.64 -6.37
N GLN A 399 1.25 -11.51 -5.88
CA GLN A 399 -0.18 -11.36 -5.58
C GLN A 399 -1.03 -11.58 -6.83
N LEU A 400 -0.67 -10.95 -7.96
CA LEU A 400 -1.39 -11.16 -9.23
C LEU A 400 -1.40 -12.62 -9.67
N MET A 401 -0.24 -13.30 -9.59
CA MET A 401 -0.12 -14.70 -9.97
C MET A 401 -0.94 -15.63 -9.06
N ARG A 402 -1.05 -15.31 -7.77
CA ARG A 402 -1.73 -16.14 -6.78
C ARG A 402 -3.23 -15.90 -6.74
N GLU A 403 -3.64 -14.63 -6.66
CA GLU A 403 -5.05 -14.26 -6.47
C GLU A 403 -5.84 -14.25 -7.79
N TYR A 404 -5.13 -14.11 -8.92
CA TYR A 404 -5.73 -14.01 -10.25
C TYR A 404 -5.00 -14.90 -11.26
N PRO A 405 -4.87 -16.23 -11.02
CA PRO A 405 -4.09 -17.13 -11.88
C PRO A 405 -4.64 -17.20 -13.32
N ASP A 406 -5.94 -17.02 -13.48
CA ASP A 406 -6.62 -17.00 -14.78
C ASP A 406 -6.94 -15.57 -15.26
N GLY A 407 -6.28 -14.58 -14.69
CA GLY A 407 -6.54 -13.18 -15.01
C GLY A 407 -6.25 -12.82 -16.47
N HIS A 408 -7.28 -12.46 -17.22
CA HIS A 408 -7.18 -11.97 -18.59
C HIS A 408 -7.35 -10.44 -18.58
N TRP A 409 -6.24 -9.74 -18.79
CA TRP A 409 -6.20 -8.28 -18.73
C TRP A 409 -6.15 -7.62 -20.11
N ASP A 410 -6.43 -8.39 -21.17
CA ASP A 410 -6.48 -7.88 -22.53
C ASP A 410 -7.69 -6.95 -22.67
N GLY A 411 -7.42 -5.70 -23.03
CA GLY A 411 -8.44 -4.65 -23.07
C GLY A 411 -8.66 -3.89 -21.76
N ALA A 412 -7.98 -4.24 -20.67
CA ALA A 412 -8.01 -3.46 -19.45
C ALA A 412 -7.42 -2.05 -19.67
N LYS A 413 -7.99 -1.06 -19.00
CA LYS A 413 -7.65 0.34 -19.16
C LYS A 413 -6.22 0.64 -18.67
N LYS A 414 -5.36 1.15 -19.55
CA LYS A 414 -4.04 1.65 -19.18
C LYS A 414 -3.99 3.17 -19.19
N ASN A 415 -4.65 3.75 -20.17
CA ASN A 415 -4.57 5.19 -20.44
C ASN A 415 -5.90 5.72 -20.94
N THR A 416 -6.09 7.02 -20.73
CA THR A 416 -7.18 7.80 -21.33
C THR A 416 -6.60 8.99 -22.10
N PRO A 417 -7.36 9.56 -23.04
CA PRO A 417 -6.98 10.84 -23.67
C PRO A 417 -6.78 11.95 -22.64
N SER A 418 -7.55 11.94 -21.56
CA SER A 418 -7.44 12.95 -20.48
C SER A 418 -6.12 12.83 -19.71
N PHE A 419 -5.58 11.62 -19.53
CA PHE A 419 -4.24 11.44 -18.95
C PHE A 419 -3.16 12.04 -19.83
N GLN A 420 -3.22 11.81 -21.15
CA GLN A 420 -2.26 12.40 -22.07
C GLN A 420 -2.32 13.94 -22.06
N ALA A 421 -3.51 14.50 -22.07
CA ALA A 421 -3.71 15.96 -21.95
C ALA A 421 -3.10 16.49 -20.64
N MET A 422 -3.34 15.80 -19.53
CA MET A 422 -2.73 16.14 -18.23
C MET A 422 -1.20 16.12 -18.29
N LYS A 423 -0.59 15.12 -18.94
CA LYS A 423 0.88 15.02 -19.11
C LYS A 423 1.42 16.16 -19.98
N ASP A 424 0.69 16.54 -21.02
CA ASP A 424 1.08 17.65 -21.92
C ASP A 424 1.02 18.99 -21.16
N ASP A 425 -0.04 19.20 -20.34
CA ASP A 425 -0.18 20.40 -19.50
C ASP A 425 0.86 20.46 -18.37
N LEU A 426 1.21 19.31 -17.77
CA LEU A 426 2.26 19.24 -16.76
C LEU A 426 3.63 19.64 -17.32
N GLY A 427 3.86 19.34 -18.60
CA GLY A 427 5.13 19.62 -19.26
C GLY A 427 6.34 18.87 -18.66
N PRO A 428 7.56 19.30 -19.00
CA PRO A 428 8.77 18.66 -18.48
C PRO A 428 8.96 18.95 -16.98
N VAL A 429 9.02 17.90 -16.17
CA VAL A 429 9.25 17.97 -14.72
C VAL A 429 10.68 17.57 -14.41
N LYS A 430 11.32 18.33 -13.54
CA LYS A 430 12.60 17.91 -12.93
C LYS A 430 12.29 16.79 -11.92
N ILE A 431 12.96 15.66 -12.06
CA ILE A 431 12.85 14.51 -11.16
C ILE A 431 14.19 14.37 -10.43
N MET A 432 14.12 14.17 -9.12
CA MET A 432 15.30 13.94 -8.26
C MET A 432 15.19 12.59 -7.58
#